data_17d97eb504aa1d9737cafa9bf9a6a3c6
#
_entry.id   17d97eb504aa1d9737cafa9bf9a6a3c6
#
_cell.length_a   1.000
_cell.length_b   1.000
_cell.length_c   1.000
_cell.angle_alpha   90.00
_cell.angle_beta   90.00
_cell.angle_gamma   90.00
#
_symmetry.space_group_name_H-M   'P 1'
#
loop_
_entity.id
_entity.type
_entity.pdbx_description
1 polymer ?
#
loop_
_entity_poly.entity_id
_entity_poly.type
_entity_poly.pdbx_seq_one_letter_code
_entity_poly.pdbx_strand_id
1 'polypeptide(L)'
;GEYFFVEGSHTGYVAQGILLCRRILVVSSDIFVINDTWIGRHPRETSQHFHFAETVRLNTTSQGLEGIGATSRFSMQFFAQEQFVRMKLGTAPLARHYNKMKQVPDLTVNAENCGAMTTILVRRRDTSPVRITPQSVYNEAYSHELVPQQAEGFVIEANGRRHGVVFLYQDVGNTEDYNGICGAYGLGRVI
;
A
#
# COMPACT_ATOMS: atom_id res chain seq x y z
N GLY A 1 -1.39 8.93 19.26
CA GLY A 1 -2.24 7.95 18.60
C GLY A 1 -1.49 6.64 18.49
N GLU A 2 -2.15 5.53 18.77
CA GLU A 2 -1.54 4.21 18.58
C GLU A 2 -1.55 3.92 17.07
N TYR A 3 -0.40 3.62 16.52
CA TYR A 3 -0.23 3.04 15.19
C TYR A 3 0.28 1.60 15.35
N PHE A 4 -0.02 0.79 14.36
CA PHE A 4 0.40 -0.60 14.35
C PHE A 4 1.11 -0.89 13.02
N PHE A 5 2.21 -1.62 13.09
CA PHE A 5 3.03 -1.96 11.94
C PHE A 5 3.36 -3.44 11.93
N VAL A 6 3.22 -4.06 10.76
CA VAL A 6 3.63 -5.44 10.51
C VAL A 6 4.40 -5.49 9.20
N GLU A 7 5.47 -6.27 9.22
CA GLU A 7 6.21 -6.62 8.02
C GLU A 7 6.36 -8.13 7.92
N GLY A 8 6.29 -8.64 6.70
CA GLY A 8 6.54 -10.03 6.39
C GLY A 8 7.15 -10.19 5.00
N SER A 9 7.96 -11.22 4.82
CA SER A 9 8.55 -11.56 3.53
C SER A 9 8.04 -12.90 3.02
N HIS A 10 7.97 -13.03 1.69
CA HIS A 10 7.58 -14.25 1.01
C HIS A 10 8.71 -14.76 0.12
N THR A 11 9.18 -15.99 0.41
CA THR A 11 10.34 -16.58 -0.24
C THR A 11 10.00 -17.42 -1.47
N GLY A 12 8.72 -17.56 -1.84
CA GLY A 12 8.27 -18.40 -2.95
C GLY A 12 8.83 -18.04 -4.33
N TYR A 13 9.38 -16.83 -4.47
CA TYR A 13 9.96 -16.34 -5.73
C TYR A 13 11.49 -16.23 -5.69
N VAL A 14 12.14 -16.70 -4.65
CA VAL A 14 13.62 -16.63 -4.50
C VAL A 14 14.34 -17.36 -5.61
N ALA A 15 13.78 -18.48 -6.12
CA ALA A 15 14.34 -19.17 -7.28
C ALA A 15 14.36 -18.33 -8.56
N GLN A 16 13.49 -17.30 -8.66
CA GLN A 16 13.48 -16.34 -9.76
C GLN A 16 14.33 -15.09 -9.44
N GLY A 17 15.02 -15.06 -8.30
CA GLY A 17 15.80 -13.93 -7.84
C GLY A 17 14.98 -12.78 -7.26
N ILE A 18 13.76 -13.08 -6.75
CA ILE A 18 12.83 -12.09 -6.20
C ILE A 18 12.47 -12.47 -4.75
N LEU A 19 12.65 -11.54 -3.84
CA LEU A 19 12.08 -11.61 -2.49
C LEU A 19 10.98 -10.55 -2.38
N LEU A 20 9.75 -10.99 -2.16
CA LEU A 20 8.62 -10.10 -1.89
C LEU A 20 8.60 -9.75 -0.41
N CYS A 21 8.50 -8.46 -0.10
CA CYS A 21 8.29 -7.95 1.25
C CYS A 21 6.99 -7.14 1.30
N ARG A 22 6.09 -7.48 2.22
CA ARG A 22 4.84 -6.75 2.48
C ARG A 22 4.89 -6.07 3.82
N ARG A 23 4.56 -4.80 3.81
CA ARG A 23 4.41 -3.96 5.00
C ARG A 23 2.97 -3.51 5.14
N ILE A 24 2.43 -3.58 6.33
CA ILE A 24 1.10 -3.08 6.66
C ILE A 24 1.24 -2.10 7.80
N LEU A 25 0.90 -0.84 7.55
CA LEU A 25 0.86 0.22 8.56
C LEU A 25 -0.59 0.62 8.81
N VAL A 26 -1.03 0.49 10.05
CA VAL A 26 -2.30 1.04 10.54
C VAL A 26 -2.00 2.39 11.17
N VAL A 27 -2.30 3.47 10.45
CA VAL A 27 -2.04 4.85 10.91
C VAL A 27 -3.07 5.28 11.95
N SER A 28 -4.30 4.76 11.81
CA SER A 28 -5.40 4.95 12.75
C SER A 28 -6.43 3.84 12.54
N SER A 29 -7.48 3.80 13.36
CA SER A 29 -8.59 2.85 13.17
C SER A 29 -9.28 2.94 11.80
N ASP A 30 -8.98 3.95 11.02
CA ASP A 30 -9.63 4.22 9.74
C ASP A 30 -8.68 4.22 8.54
N ILE A 31 -7.35 4.20 8.76
CA ILE A 31 -6.36 4.34 7.69
C ILE A 31 -5.38 3.17 7.74
N PHE A 32 -5.35 2.40 6.65
CA PHE A 32 -4.47 1.27 6.44
C PHE A 32 -3.60 1.54 5.20
N VAL A 33 -2.31 1.34 5.33
CA VAL A 33 -1.36 1.43 4.21
C VAL A 33 -0.70 0.08 4.03
N ILE A 34 -0.81 -0.48 2.83
CA ILE A 34 -0.16 -1.73 2.42
C ILE A 34 0.90 -1.35 1.42
N ASN A 35 2.14 -1.67 1.72
CA ASN A 35 3.27 -1.43 0.84
C ASN A 35 3.95 -2.76 0.51
N ASP A 36 3.97 -3.12 -0.76
CA ASP A 36 4.67 -4.28 -1.29
C ASP A 36 5.92 -3.84 -2.01
N THR A 37 7.06 -4.46 -1.70
CA THR A 37 8.34 -4.21 -2.36
C THR A 37 8.97 -5.50 -2.83
N TRP A 38 9.76 -5.42 -3.89
CA TRP A 38 10.50 -6.55 -4.45
C TRP A 38 11.98 -6.27 -4.33
N ILE A 39 12.69 -7.15 -3.63
CA ILE A 39 14.14 -7.09 -3.46
C ILE A 39 14.77 -8.05 -4.47
N GLY A 40 15.80 -7.58 -5.16
CA GLY A 40 16.49 -8.33 -6.22
C GLY A 40 15.94 -7.99 -7.61
N ARG A 41 15.56 -9.01 -8.39
CA ARG A 41 15.06 -8.81 -9.75
C ARG A 41 13.64 -8.23 -9.74
N HIS A 42 13.41 -7.14 -10.48
CA HIS A 42 12.06 -6.59 -10.61
C HIS A 42 11.20 -7.46 -11.53
N PRO A 43 10.00 -7.84 -11.12
CA PRO A 43 9.07 -8.56 -11.97
C PRO A 43 8.57 -7.64 -13.09
N ARG A 44 8.28 -8.23 -14.27
CA ARG A 44 7.70 -7.49 -15.39
C ARG A 44 6.30 -6.99 -15.11
N GLU A 45 5.53 -7.78 -14.38
CA GLU A 45 4.18 -7.46 -13.96
C GLU A 45 3.98 -7.90 -12.51
N THR A 46 3.32 -7.06 -11.74
CA THR A 46 2.96 -7.32 -10.35
C THR A 46 1.48 -7.07 -10.15
N SER A 47 0.88 -7.84 -9.25
CA SER A 47 -0.54 -7.74 -8.97
C SER A 47 -0.80 -7.77 -7.47
N GLN A 48 -1.66 -6.86 -7.02
CA GLN A 48 -2.33 -6.97 -5.73
C GLN A 48 -3.78 -7.40 -5.93
N HIS A 49 -4.26 -8.35 -5.13
CA HIS A 49 -5.62 -8.87 -5.20
C HIS A 49 -6.36 -8.55 -3.90
N PHE A 50 -7.58 -8.02 -4.04
CA PHE A 50 -8.42 -7.67 -2.91
C PHE A 50 -9.79 -8.32 -3.07
N HIS A 51 -10.16 -9.19 -2.14
CA HIS A 51 -11.48 -9.80 -2.07
C HIS A 51 -12.33 -9.03 -1.05
N PHE A 52 -13.52 -8.65 -1.45
CA PHE A 52 -14.44 -7.89 -0.60
C PHE A 52 -15.57 -8.80 -0.11
N ALA A 53 -16.26 -8.36 0.94
CA ALA A 53 -17.46 -9.04 1.37
C ALA A 53 -18.54 -8.98 0.28
N GLU A 54 -19.35 -10.04 0.15
CA GLU A 54 -20.39 -10.18 -0.88
C GLU A 54 -21.39 -9.01 -0.95
N THR A 55 -21.56 -8.29 0.16
CA THR A 55 -22.48 -7.14 0.27
C THR A 55 -21.84 -5.80 -0.12
N VAL A 56 -20.53 -5.78 -0.40
CA VAL A 56 -19.81 -4.56 -0.78
C VAL A 56 -20.08 -4.23 -2.24
N ARG A 57 -20.49 -3.00 -2.49
CA ARG A 57 -20.58 -2.43 -3.84
C ARG A 57 -19.33 -1.62 -4.12
N LEU A 58 -18.69 -1.87 -5.25
CA LEU A 58 -17.46 -1.21 -5.67
C LEU A 58 -17.73 -0.28 -6.85
N ASN A 59 -17.09 0.89 -6.83
CA ASN A 59 -17.14 1.87 -7.89
C ASN A 59 -15.72 2.41 -8.14
N THR A 60 -15.26 2.34 -9.38
CA THR A 60 -13.98 2.93 -9.78
C THR A 60 -14.13 4.44 -9.96
N THR A 61 -13.12 5.18 -9.52
CA THR A 61 -13.02 6.63 -9.68
C THR A 61 -11.74 6.98 -10.43
N SER A 62 -11.57 8.24 -10.80
CA SER A 62 -10.30 8.72 -11.41
C SER A 62 -9.11 8.62 -10.45
N GLN A 63 -9.34 8.49 -9.15
CA GLN A 63 -8.30 8.43 -8.13
C GLN A 63 -8.13 7.03 -7.51
N GLY A 64 -8.95 6.05 -7.89
CA GLY A 64 -8.89 4.71 -7.30
C GLY A 64 -10.24 4.02 -7.23
N LEU A 65 -10.59 3.49 -6.05
CA LEU A 65 -11.79 2.72 -5.80
C LEU A 65 -12.56 3.27 -4.60
N GLU A 66 -13.86 3.34 -4.72
CA GLU A 66 -14.77 3.53 -3.59
C GLU A 66 -15.57 2.26 -3.34
N GLY A 67 -15.75 1.92 -2.07
CA GLY A 67 -16.56 0.79 -1.65
C GLY A 67 -17.63 1.21 -0.64
N ILE A 68 -18.82 0.63 -0.79
CA ILE A 68 -19.96 0.83 0.11
C ILE A 68 -20.38 -0.54 0.63
N GLY A 69 -20.13 -0.77 1.91
CA GLY A 69 -20.62 -1.91 2.67
C GLY A 69 -21.91 -1.59 3.43
N ALA A 70 -22.43 -2.56 4.16
CA ALA A 70 -23.67 -2.39 4.93
C ALA A 70 -23.57 -1.30 6.01
N THR A 71 -22.41 -1.15 6.65
CA THR A 71 -22.19 -0.25 7.80
C THR A 71 -21.04 0.73 7.59
N SER A 72 -20.33 0.67 6.48
CA SER A 72 -19.14 1.49 6.27
C SER A 72 -18.95 1.82 4.79
N ARG A 73 -18.31 2.96 4.57
CA ARG A 73 -17.77 3.36 3.26
C ARG A 73 -16.25 3.41 3.36
N PHE A 74 -15.58 3.16 2.25
CA PHE A 74 -14.13 3.28 2.19
C PHE A 74 -13.68 3.78 0.82
N SER A 75 -12.49 4.37 0.79
CA SER A 75 -11.78 4.72 -0.43
C SER A 75 -10.46 3.98 -0.46
N MET A 76 -10.03 3.54 -1.63
CA MET A 76 -8.71 2.97 -1.86
C MET A 76 -8.02 3.71 -2.99
N GLN A 77 -6.76 4.07 -2.80
CA GLN A 77 -5.91 4.60 -3.83
C GLN A 77 -4.66 3.74 -3.95
N PHE A 78 -4.13 3.66 -5.17
CA PHE A 78 -3.06 2.76 -5.54
C PHE A 78 -1.93 3.54 -6.20
N PHE A 79 -0.73 3.27 -5.76
CA PHE A 79 0.47 3.91 -6.25
C PHE A 79 1.50 2.84 -6.63
N ALA A 80 2.17 3.01 -7.74
CA ALA A 80 3.30 2.21 -8.15
C ALA A 80 4.44 3.16 -8.50
N GLN A 81 5.66 2.79 -8.12
CA GLN A 81 6.84 3.61 -8.40
C GLN A 81 6.94 3.92 -9.88
N GLU A 82 6.85 5.23 -10.23
CA GLU A 82 7.03 5.76 -11.60
C GLU A 82 6.18 5.09 -12.68
N GLN A 83 5.12 4.34 -12.29
CA GLN A 83 4.32 3.54 -13.21
C GLN A 83 2.82 3.79 -13.04
N PHE A 84 2.10 3.58 -14.12
CA PHE A 84 0.64 3.60 -14.10
C PHE A 84 0.10 2.31 -13.49
N VAL A 85 -0.94 2.48 -12.68
CA VAL A 85 -1.67 1.38 -12.08
C VAL A 85 -2.92 1.08 -12.92
N ARG A 86 -3.12 -0.19 -13.24
CA ARG A 86 -4.33 -0.68 -13.91
C ARG A 86 -5.21 -1.43 -12.92
N MET A 87 -6.47 -1.05 -12.84
CA MET A 87 -7.47 -1.69 -11.98
C MET A 87 -8.44 -2.51 -12.82
N LYS A 88 -8.76 -3.71 -12.35
CA LYS A 88 -9.78 -4.59 -12.94
C LYS A 88 -10.71 -5.08 -11.85
N LEU A 89 -11.97 -4.70 -11.95
CA LEU A 89 -13.04 -5.27 -11.13
C LEU A 89 -13.51 -6.60 -11.71
N GLY A 90 -13.81 -7.54 -10.83
CA GLY A 90 -14.30 -8.85 -11.17
C GLY A 90 -15.04 -9.50 -10.03
N THR A 91 -15.14 -10.81 -10.09
CA THR A 91 -15.60 -11.67 -9.00
C THR A 91 -14.65 -12.82 -8.82
N ALA A 92 -14.45 -13.23 -7.58
CA ALA A 92 -13.63 -14.39 -7.23
C ALA A 92 -14.37 -15.32 -6.29
N PRO A 93 -14.08 -16.62 -6.34
CA PRO A 93 -14.65 -17.57 -5.40
C PRO A 93 -14.00 -17.40 -4.02
N LEU A 94 -14.83 -17.29 -2.99
CA LEU A 94 -14.39 -17.22 -1.60
C LEU A 94 -15.09 -18.29 -0.77
N ALA A 95 -14.32 -19.16 -0.11
CA ALA A 95 -14.83 -20.15 0.81
C ALA A 95 -14.78 -19.61 2.25
N ARG A 96 -15.91 -19.15 2.79
CA ARG A 96 -16.02 -18.74 4.20
C ARG A 96 -16.30 -19.90 5.15
N HIS A 97 -16.86 -20.97 4.60
CA HIS A 97 -17.21 -22.19 5.34
C HIS A 97 -16.77 -23.40 4.50
N TYR A 98 -16.47 -24.50 5.17
CA TYR A 98 -16.12 -25.74 4.50
C TYR A 98 -17.23 -26.13 3.49
N ASN A 99 -16.81 -26.48 2.27
CA ASN A 99 -17.69 -26.82 1.14
C ASN A 99 -18.71 -25.76 0.68
N LYS A 100 -18.55 -24.48 1.08
CA LYS A 100 -19.42 -23.40 0.61
C LYS A 100 -18.61 -22.31 -0.05
N MET A 101 -18.57 -22.32 -1.37
CA MET A 101 -17.96 -21.26 -2.17
C MET A 101 -19.05 -20.24 -2.56
N LYS A 102 -18.71 -18.97 -2.43
CA LYS A 102 -19.52 -17.85 -2.93
C LYS A 102 -18.68 -16.97 -3.84
N GLN A 103 -19.31 -16.39 -4.84
CA GLN A 103 -18.70 -15.34 -5.63
C GLN A 103 -18.74 -14.03 -4.84
N VAL A 104 -17.60 -13.39 -4.70
CA VAL A 104 -17.46 -12.09 -4.02
C VAL A 104 -16.84 -11.07 -4.97
N PRO A 105 -17.11 -9.77 -4.78
CA PRO A 105 -16.43 -8.73 -5.53
C PRO A 105 -14.90 -8.85 -5.33
N ASP A 106 -14.18 -8.74 -6.44
CA ASP A 106 -12.72 -8.82 -6.51
C ASP A 106 -12.17 -7.61 -7.24
N LEU A 107 -11.03 -7.13 -6.76
CA LEU A 107 -10.23 -6.12 -7.43
C LEU A 107 -8.83 -6.66 -7.65
N THR A 108 -8.38 -6.63 -8.89
CA THR A 108 -6.99 -6.84 -9.25
C THR A 108 -6.36 -5.49 -9.62
N VAL A 109 -5.24 -5.19 -9.01
CA VAL A 109 -4.46 -3.97 -9.25
C VAL A 109 -3.11 -4.38 -9.82
N ASN A 110 -2.84 -3.99 -11.05
CA ASN A 110 -1.63 -4.36 -11.77
C ASN A 110 -0.72 -3.15 -12.00
N ALA A 111 0.59 -3.37 -11.89
CA ALA A 111 1.62 -2.45 -12.34
C ALA A 111 2.73 -3.22 -13.06
N GLU A 112 3.38 -2.55 -14.01
CA GLU A 112 4.48 -3.13 -14.77
C GLU A 112 5.81 -2.51 -14.34
N ASN A 113 6.86 -3.33 -14.27
CA ASN A 113 8.25 -2.90 -14.04
C ASN A 113 8.44 -1.95 -12.85
N CYS A 114 7.63 -2.12 -11.79
CA CYS A 114 7.73 -1.29 -10.58
C CYS A 114 8.52 -2.01 -9.48
N GLY A 115 9.23 -1.24 -8.66
CA GLY A 115 9.97 -1.73 -7.48
C GLY A 115 9.09 -1.81 -6.22
N ALA A 116 8.01 -1.05 -6.17
CA ALA A 116 7.06 -1.03 -5.07
C ALA A 116 5.64 -0.71 -5.55
N MET A 117 4.67 -1.25 -4.82
CA MET A 117 3.24 -0.89 -4.93
C MET A 117 2.69 -0.54 -3.54
N THR A 118 2.06 0.63 -3.45
CA THR A 118 1.44 1.10 -2.22
C THR A 118 -0.06 1.22 -2.40
N THR A 119 -0.83 0.58 -1.52
CA THR A 119 -2.28 0.73 -1.42
C THR A 119 -2.63 1.43 -0.13
N ILE A 120 -3.38 2.52 -0.23
CA ILE A 120 -3.89 3.26 0.91
C ILE A 120 -5.41 3.11 0.97
N LEU A 121 -5.89 2.47 2.05
CA LEU A 121 -7.30 2.26 2.33
C LEU A 121 -7.72 3.19 3.46
N VAL A 122 -8.77 3.96 3.22
CA VAL A 122 -9.36 4.89 4.19
C VAL A 122 -10.82 4.51 4.42
N ARG A 123 -11.17 4.12 5.64
CA ARG A 123 -12.57 4.01 6.06
C ARG A 123 -13.13 5.42 6.27
N ARG A 124 -14.19 5.74 5.55
CA ARG A 124 -14.83 7.06 5.62
C ARG A 124 -15.88 7.07 6.72
N ARG A 125 -15.79 8.05 7.59
CA ARG A 125 -16.77 8.28 8.67
C ARG A 125 -17.91 9.18 8.21
N ASP A 126 -17.63 10.03 7.22
CA ASP A 126 -18.55 11.00 6.67
C ASP A 126 -18.42 11.11 5.14
N THR A 127 -18.97 12.14 4.55
CA THR A 127 -18.91 12.44 3.12
C THR A 127 -17.71 13.29 2.73
N SER A 128 -16.84 13.65 3.68
CA SER A 128 -15.64 14.45 3.40
C SER A 128 -14.75 13.77 2.38
N PRO A 129 -14.13 14.51 1.47
CA PRO A 129 -13.24 13.94 0.47
C PRO A 129 -12.00 13.34 1.15
N VAL A 130 -11.56 12.20 0.62
CA VAL A 130 -10.24 11.64 0.93
C VAL A 130 -9.26 12.16 -0.10
N ARG A 131 -8.20 12.79 0.35
CA ARG A 131 -7.11 13.23 -0.51
C ARG A 131 -5.83 12.53 -0.08
N ILE A 132 -5.17 11.88 -1.01
CA ILE A 132 -3.86 11.25 -0.80
C ILE A 132 -2.92 11.85 -1.83
N THR A 133 -1.83 12.46 -1.35
CA THR A 133 -0.87 13.15 -2.19
C THR A 133 0.50 12.53 -1.98
N PRO A 134 1.13 11.93 -3.01
CA PRO A 134 2.53 11.57 -2.94
C PRO A 134 3.41 12.78 -2.62
N GLN A 135 4.45 12.57 -1.84
CA GLN A 135 5.37 13.62 -1.42
C GLN A 135 6.81 13.19 -1.64
N SER A 136 7.64 14.11 -2.06
CA SER A 136 9.07 13.92 -2.05
C SER A 136 9.58 13.73 -0.62
N VAL A 137 10.51 12.81 -0.45
CA VAL A 137 11.17 12.51 0.83
C VAL A 137 12.58 13.05 0.77
N TYR A 138 12.97 13.81 1.78
CA TYR A 138 14.31 14.40 1.86
C TYR A 138 15.10 13.76 2.99
N ASN A 139 16.38 13.53 2.73
CA ASN A 139 17.35 13.23 3.78
C ASN A 139 17.93 14.55 4.29
N GLU A 140 17.53 14.96 5.48
CA GLU A 140 17.99 16.24 6.08
C GLU A 140 19.51 16.26 6.31
N ALA A 141 20.12 15.13 6.68
CA ALA A 141 21.55 15.05 6.96
C ALA A 141 22.41 15.32 5.72
N TYR A 142 21.91 14.99 4.54
CA TYR A 142 22.62 15.14 3.28
C TYR A 142 21.99 16.19 2.36
N SER A 143 20.92 16.84 2.79
CA SER A 143 20.21 17.91 2.04
C SER A 143 19.85 17.53 0.61
N HIS A 144 19.46 16.27 0.37
CA HIS A 144 19.04 15.82 -0.94
C HIS A 144 17.71 15.06 -0.89
N GLU A 145 16.99 15.10 -2.00
CA GLU A 145 15.79 14.34 -2.22
C GLU A 145 16.13 12.86 -2.47
N LEU A 146 15.41 11.98 -1.80
CA LEU A 146 15.52 10.53 -2.01
C LEU A 146 14.73 10.14 -3.25
N VAL A 147 15.33 9.31 -4.09
CA VAL A 147 14.64 8.78 -5.27
C VAL A 147 13.59 7.74 -4.85
N PRO A 148 12.57 7.47 -5.70
CA PRO A 148 11.49 6.52 -5.37
C PRO A 148 11.96 5.12 -4.97
N GLN A 149 13.14 4.68 -5.45
CA GLN A 149 13.75 3.41 -5.08
C GLN A 149 14.32 3.40 -3.65
N GLN A 150 14.50 4.57 -3.05
CA GLN A 150 15.02 4.72 -1.68
C GLN A 150 13.90 5.02 -0.68
N ALA A 151 12.88 5.77 -1.09
CA ALA A 151 11.79 6.15 -0.20
C ALA A 151 10.51 6.51 -0.97
N GLU A 152 9.35 6.30 -0.32
CA GLU A 152 8.05 6.84 -0.74
C GLU A 152 7.40 7.59 0.42
N GLY A 153 6.85 8.75 0.13
CA GLY A 153 6.12 9.59 1.08
C GLY A 153 4.69 9.87 0.64
N PHE A 154 3.76 9.95 1.59
CA PHE A 154 2.37 10.27 1.34
C PHE A 154 1.82 11.21 2.42
N VAL A 155 1.04 12.19 2.00
CA VAL A 155 0.15 12.93 2.88
C VAL A 155 -1.28 12.44 2.66
N ILE A 156 -1.93 12.02 3.75
CA ILE A 156 -3.29 11.50 3.76
C ILE A 156 -4.18 12.47 4.52
N GLU A 157 -5.12 13.09 3.84
CA GLU A 157 -6.13 13.97 4.42
C GLU A 157 -7.47 13.25 4.38
N ALA A 158 -7.97 12.86 5.55
CA ALA A 158 -9.19 12.06 5.69
C ALA A 158 -9.85 12.28 7.06
N ASN A 159 -11.17 12.22 7.10
CA ASN A 159 -11.95 12.31 8.35
C ASN A 159 -11.56 13.55 9.21
N GLY A 160 -11.26 14.68 8.55
CA GLY A 160 -10.85 15.92 9.22
C GLY A 160 -9.44 15.92 9.82
N ARG A 161 -8.61 14.95 9.46
CA ARG A 161 -7.23 14.81 9.95
C ARG A 161 -6.24 14.73 8.80
N ARG A 162 -4.99 15.10 9.08
CA ARG A 162 -3.86 15.00 8.16
C ARG A 162 -2.79 14.11 8.77
N HIS A 163 -2.30 13.14 7.98
CA HIS A 163 -1.27 12.20 8.38
C HIS A 163 -0.15 12.18 7.33
N GLY A 164 1.10 12.17 7.78
CA GLY A 164 2.26 11.89 6.94
C GLY A 164 2.69 10.43 7.12
N VAL A 165 3.01 9.75 6.03
CA VAL A 165 3.53 8.38 6.01
C VAL A 165 4.75 8.36 5.11
N VAL A 166 5.84 7.75 5.58
CA VAL A 166 7.08 7.56 4.81
C VAL A 166 7.51 6.10 4.93
N PHE A 167 7.82 5.48 3.80
CA PHE A 167 8.53 4.21 3.73
C PHE A 167 9.95 4.44 3.25
N LEU A 168 10.93 3.97 4.00
CA LEU A 168 12.33 3.92 3.60
C LEU A 168 12.65 2.50 3.14
N TYR A 169 13.24 2.35 1.96
CA TYR A 169 13.54 1.06 1.34
C TYR A 169 15.00 0.64 1.50
N GLN A 170 15.87 1.61 1.78
CA GLN A 170 17.27 1.38 2.02
C GLN A 170 17.70 2.20 3.24
N ASP A 171 18.70 1.69 3.97
CA ASP A 171 19.35 2.48 5.01
C ASP A 171 20.15 3.60 4.34
N VAL A 172 19.68 4.81 4.47
CA VAL A 172 20.23 5.98 3.79
C VAL A 172 21.39 6.61 4.59
N GLY A 173 21.83 5.97 5.67
CA GLY A 173 22.77 6.60 6.60
C GLY A 173 23.96 5.77 7.06
N ASN A 174 23.90 4.44 7.09
CA ASN A 174 25.05 3.63 7.55
C ASN A 174 24.91 2.19 7.06
N THR A 175 25.75 1.79 6.14
CA THR A 175 25.79 0.45 5.56
C THR A 175 26.41 -0.61 6.46
N GLU A 176 26.95 -0.26 7.62
CA GLU A 176 27.71 -1.19 8.47
C GLU A 176 26.90 -1.91 9.55
N ASP A 177 25.71 -1.41 9.93
CA ASP A 177 25.00 -1.93 11.10
C ASP A 177 23.70 -2.71 10.83
N TYR A 178 23.29 -2.91 9.59
CA TYR A 178 22.04 -3.60 9.29
C TYR A 178 22.22 -4.83 8.39
N ASN A 179 22.42 -5.98 9.02
CA ASN A 179 22.07 -7.31 8.46
C ASN A 179 20.55 -7.56 8.46
N GLY A 180 19.73 -6.53 8.44
CA GLY A 180 18.28 -6.59 8.39
C GLY A 180 17.77 -6.42 6.97
N ILE A 181 17.02 -7.40 6.49
CA ILE A 181 16.49 -7.51 5.13
C ILE A 181 15.46 -6.43 4.78
N CYS A 182 15.04 -5.58 5.69
CA CYS A 182 14.00 -4.56 5.47
C CYS A 182 14.31 -3.29 6.26
N GLY A 183 14.20 -2.17 5.59
CA GLY A 183 14.59 -0.85 6.06
C GLY A 183 13.89 -0.32 7.30
N ALA A 184 14.47 0.68 7.92
CA ALA A 184 13.98 1.34 9.11
C ALA A 184 12.72 2.19 8.84
N TYR A 185 11.86 2.35 9.86
CA TYR A 185 10.58 3.02 9.75
C TYR A 185 10.54 4.27 10.62
N GLY A 186 9.99 5.34 10.09
CA GLY A 186 9.71 6.55 10.84
C GLY A 186 8.36 7.13 10.46
N LEU A 187 7.56 7.51 11.44
CA LEU A 187 6.53 8.52 11.23
C LEU A 187 7.27 9.87 11.21
N GLY A 188 7.68 10.28 10.00
CA GLY A 188 8.32 11.57 9.78
C GLY A 188 7.31 12.70 9.93
N ARG A 189 7.74 13.82 10.51
CA ARG A 189 7.01 15.08 10.43
C ARG A 189 7.14 15.57 8.99
N VAL A 190 6.05 15.58 8.25
CA VAL A 190 6.00 16.28 6.96
C VAL A 190 5.88 17.76 7.29
N ILE A 191 6.87 18.55 6.92
CA ILE A 191 6.87 20.02 7.03
C ILE A 191 5.99 20.61 5.94
#